data_dcdb36dec433342fb9b876524f9f14f4
#
_entry.id   dcdb36dec433342fb9b876524f9f14f4
#
_cell.length_a   1.000
_cell.length_b   1.000
_cell.length_c   1.000
_cell.angle_alpha   90.00
_cell.angle_beta   90.00
_cell.angle_gamma   90.00
#
_symmetry.space_group_name_H-M   'P 1'
#
loop_
_entity.id
_entity.type
_entity.pdbx_description
1 polymer ?
#
loop_
_entity_poly.entity_id
_entity_poly.type
_entity_poly.pdbx_seq_one_letter_code
_entity_poly.pdbx_strand_id
1 'polypeptide(L)'
;MMENVNNFLTEIIDEDIANGLSERIHTRFPPEPNGYLHIGSAKAIFINWSIAKKYNGLFNLRYDDTNPVKEDNEYVDSIWEDIKWLTGEEPSGGVFYGSDYFETCFECAVQLIKEGKAYVDDLTQEEMREYRGSLTQPGKESPYRDRSVEENLQLFQDMRDGKFADGSKTLRAKIDMASPNMNLRDPAIYRIVRAHHHRQGDKWCIYPLYDFAHPIQDALEGITHSMCSIEFENHRPLYEWVVDNCPLPHHPKQREFARLNVTHTVMSKRYLRQLVFEKHVEGWDDPRMPTLCALRRRGYTPSAILDFVQRAGIAKANSLVDIKLLEHCIREELNDTALRRMAVTEPVKLVITNYPEGQCEEFEVPNNPRNEEAGTRKVPFTRELYIEKSDFAEVPPPKFQRLKPDGEVRLMGAYIVKCNEIVKDDNGEIVEIRCTADLETRNGMPVDGRKVKGTIHWVSAEHAIDADLYLYDNLFTLENVNDVPEGTDYLDYLNPDSLKKLTGCKLEPSLADAKEGERFQFVRMGYYCKDRETGRFNRIVTLKDSFAKTLSK
;
A
#
# COMPACT_ATOMS: atom_id res chain seq x y z
N MET A 1 18.00 -8.19 5.98
CA MET A 1 17.37 -7.29 4.98
C MET A 1 17.86 -5.83 5.01
N MET A 2 18.35 -5.29 6.12
CA MET A 2 18.71 -3.85 6.27
C MET A 2 20.19 -3.50 6.02
N GLU A 3 21.09 -4.46 5.96
CA GLU A 3 22.54 -4.19 5.90
C GLU A 3 23.05 -3.68 4.55
N ASN A 4 22.27 -3.71 3.47
CA ASN A 4 22.71 -3.39 2.11
C ASN A 4 21.91 -2.28 1.42
N VAL A 5 21.36 -1.30 2.14
CA VAL A 5 20.71 -0.15 1.49
C VAL A 5 21.79 0.87 1.08
N ASN A 6 22.48 0.58 -0.03
CA ASN A 6 23.35 1.57 -0.68
C ASN A 6 22.61 2.17 -1.86
N ASN A 7 22.42 3.47 -1.84
CA ASN A 7 21.81 4.26 -2.89
C ASN A 7 22.35 5.69 -2.82
N PHE A 8 22.03 6.52 -3.80
CA PHE A 8 22.55 7.89 -3.87
C PHE A 8 22.23 8.74 -2.62
N LEU A 9 21.13 8.46 -1.88
CA LEU A 9 20.82 9.18 -0.63
C LEU A 9 21.81 8.80 0.48
N THR A 10 22.15 7.51 0.60
CA THR A 10 23.13 7.06 1.58
C THR A 10 24.53 7.57 1.23
N GLU A 11 24.90 7.69 -0.05
CA GLU A 11 26.16 8.30 -0.47
C GLU A 11 26.25 9.77 -0.02
N ILE A 12 25.17 10.55 -0.22
CA ILE A 12 25.09 11.94 0.25
C ILE A 12 25.21 12.02 1.78
N ILE A 13 24.54 11.14 2.50
CA ILE A 13 24.59 11.11 3.97
C ILE A 13 26.00 10.76 4.46
N ASP A 14 26.66 9.77 3.83
CA ASP A 14 28.02 9.37 4.16
C ASP A 14 29.00 10.54 3.94
N GLU A 15 28.81 11.31 2.88
CA GLU A 15 29.57 12.54 2.61
C GLU A 15 29.30 13.64 3.64
N ASP A 16 28.02 13.88 4.00
CA ASP A 16 27.62 14.86 5.01
C ASP A 16 28.18 14.50 6.41
N ILE A 17 28.22 13.22 6.77
CA ILE A 17 28.85 12.74 8.02
C ILE A 17 30.37 12.95 7.97
N ALA A 18 31.03 12.59 6.87
CA ALA A 18 32.48 12.75 6.70
C ALA A 18 32.91 14.22 6.78
N ASN A 19 32.06 15.14 6.35
CA ASN A 19 32.28 16.59 6.45
C ASN A 19 31.89 17.18 7.81
N GLY A 20 31.43 16.37 8.76
CA GLY A 20 31.03 16.82 10.11
C GLY A 20 29.76 17.65 10.14
N LEU A 21 28.90 17.53 9.12
CA LEU A 21 27.66 18.31 9.01
C LEU A 21 26.50 17.74 9.85
N SER A 22 26.62 16.52 10.31
CA SER A 22 25.63 15.86 11.17
C SER A 22 26.29 14.82 12.07
N GLU A 23 26.07 14.93 13.37
CA GLU A 23 26.55 13.93 14.36
C GLU A 23 25.62 12.72 14.44
N ARG A 24 24.32 12.94 14.27
CA ARG A 24 23.29 11.92 14.32
C ARG A 24 22.27 12.15 13.21
N ILE A 25 21.98 11.13 12.43
CA ILE A 25 20.99 11.23 11.37
C ILE A 25 19.56 11.23 11.96
N HIS A 26 18.78 12.20 11.55
CA HIS A 26 17.39 12.36 11.98
C HIS A 26 16.51 12.62 10.75
N THR A 27 15.58 11.73 10.51
CA THR A 27 14.64 11.76 9.38
C THR A 27 13.20 11.82 9.86
N ARG A 28 12.27 12.11 8.96
CA ARG A 28 10.85 12.13 9.30
C ARG A 28 9.97 11.73 8.11
N PHE A 29 8.80 11.19 8.39
CA PHE A 29 7.70 11.04 7.45
C PHE A 29 6.58 12.02 7.84
N PRO A 30 6.24 13.03 7.00
CA PRO A 30 5.28 14.07 7.32
C PRO A 30 3.97 13.92 6.52
N PRO A 31 3.10 12.93 6.80
CA PRO A 31 1.85 12.80 6.07
C PRO A 31 0.85 13.89 6.45
N GLU A 32 0.12 14.43 5.45
CA GLU A 32 -1.11 15.16 5.71
C GLU A 32 -2.21 14.17 6.16
N PRO A 33 -2.92 14.42 7.30
CA PRO A 33 -4.00 13.56 7.77
C PRO A 33 -5.32 13.81 7.00
N ASN A 34 -5.29 13.63 5.69
CA ASN A 34 -6.39 13.90 4.75
C ASN A 34 -6.71 12.70 3.84
N GLY A 35 -6.28 11.50 4.20
CA GLY A 35 -6.52 10.25 3.48
C GLY A 35 -5.64 9.11 3.98
N TYR A 36 -6.00 7.91 3.58
CA TYR A 36 -5.28 6.69 3.91
C TYR A 36 -3.92 6.61 3.20
N LEU A 37 -2.93 5.98 3.84
CA LEU A 37 -1.64 5.71 3.23
C LEU A 37 -1.78 4.65 2.12
N HIS A 38 -0.93 4.74 1.11
CA HIS A 38 -0.91 3.82 -0.03
C HIS A 38 0.51 3.28 -0.29
N ILE A 39 0.65 2.37 -1.22
CA ILE A 39 1.94 1.74 -1.55
C ILE A 39 3.05 2.77 -1.89
N GLY A 40 2.69 3.92 -2.45
CA GLY A 40 3.65 5.02 -2.66
C GLY A 40 4.15 5.64 -1.35
N SER A 41 3.29 5.71 -0.32
CA SER A 41 3.66 6.14 1.03
C SER A 41 4.62 5.16 1.70
N ALA A 42 4.46 3.84 1.43
CA ALA A 42 5.37 2.82 1.92
C ALA A 42 6.82 3.06 1.48
N LYS A 43 7.03 3.57 0.25
CA LYS A 43 8.38 3.96 -0.22
C LYS A 43 8.96 5.10 0.61
N ALA A 44 8.18 6.14 0.87
CA ALA A 44 8.65 7.28 1.66
C ALA A 44 8.94 6.87 3.12
N ILE A 45 8.07 6.04 3.72
CA ILE A 45 8.31 5.48 5.06
C ILE A 45 9.57 4.64 5.07
N PHE A 46 9.72 3.72 4.10
CA PHE A 46 10.90 2.85 4.00
C PHE A 46 12.21 3.65 3.90
N ILE A 47 12.26 4.68 3.06
CA ILE A 47 13.44 5.52 2.90
C ILE A 47 13.82 6.17 4.22
N ASN A 48 12.89 6.88 4.86
CA ASN A 48 13.16 7.62 6.09
C ASN A 48 13.51 6.68 7.27
N TRP A 49 12.72 5.63 7.43
CA TRP A 49 12.90 4.65 8.51
C TRP A 49 14.18 3.82 8.35
N SER A 50 14.45 3.30 7.13
CA SER A 50 15.65 2.47 6.89
C SER A 50 16.95 3.27 6.99
N ILE A 51 16.94 4.54 6.56
CA ILE A 51 18.08 5.45 6.74
C ILE A 51 18.32 5.69 8.22
N ALA A 52 17.29 6.05 8.99
CA ALA A 52 17.45 6.21 10.44
C ALA A 52 18.02 4.95 11.10
N LYS A 53 17.52 3.77 10.75
CA LYS A 53 18.05 2.48 11.23
C LYS A 53 19.51 2.25 10.84
N LYS A 54 19.87 2.44 9.57
CA LYS A 54 21.22 2.21 9.05
C LYS A 54 22.26 3.04 9.80
N TYR A 55 21.94 4.28 10.12
CA TYR A 55 22.85 5.21 10.78
C TYR A 55 22.63 5.32 12.30
N ASN A 56 21.88 4.40 12.89
CA ASN A 56 21.58 4.42 14.33
C ASN A 56 20.99 5.77 14.80
N GLY A 57 20.21 6.38 13.91
CA GLY A 57 19.59 7.68 14.03
C GLY A 57 18.16 7.65 14.58
N LEU A 58 17.41 8.71 14.29
CA LEU A 58 16.02 8.86 14.71
C LEU A 58 15.08 8.99 13.49
N PHE A 59 13.87 8.47 13.65
CA PHE A 59 12.78 8.58 12.69
C PHE A 59 11.56 9.17 13.38
N ASN A 60 11.06 10.33 12.89
CA ASN A 60 9.85 10.99 13.39
C ASN A 60 8.66 10.69 12.49
N LEU A 61 7.48 10.60 13.10
CA LEU A 61 6.21 10.83 12.43
C LEU A 61 5.77 12.25 12.76
N ARG A 62 5.58 13.11 11.75
CA ARG A 62 4.96 14.42 11.92
C ARG A 62 3.70 14.50 11.07
N TYR A 63 2.55 14.64 11.70
CA TYR A 63 1.34 14.96 10.98
C TYR A 63 1.41 16.41 10.47
N ASP A 64 1.39 16.57 9.15
CA ASP A 64 1.30 17.89 8.53
C ASP A 64 -0.17 18.35 8.55
N ASP A 65 -0.59 18.84 9.70
CA ASP A 65 -1.92 19.35 9.97
C ASP A 65 -1.96 20.89 9.89
N THR A 66 -1.27 21.46 8.89
CA THR A 66 -1.23 22.91 8.67
C THR A 66 -2.45 23.47 7.93
N ASN A 67 -3.28 22.60 7.34
CA ASN A 67 -4.46 22.99 6.58
C ASN A 67 -5.76 22.59 7.29
N PRO A 68 -6.46 23.52 7.98
CA PRO A 68 -7.60 23.21 8.84
C PRO A 68 -8.83 22.63 8.13
N VAL A 69 -8.88 22.68 6.80
CA VAL A 69 -10.11 22.36 6.03
C VAL A 69 -10.19 20.87 5.63
N LYS A 70 -9.12 20.10 5.81
CA LYS A 70 -9.01 18.76 5.18
C LYS A 70 -8.73 17.62 6.16
N GLU A 71 -8.58 17.89 7.43
CA GLU A 71 -8.03 16.97 8.42
C GLU A 71 -9.11 16.25 9.21
N ASP A 72 -8.93 14.94 9.43
CA ASP A 72 -9.83 14.11 10.21
C ASP A 72 -9.04 13.13 11.10
N ASN A 73 -9.55 12.92 12.33
CA ASN A 73 -8.96 12.00 13.30
C ASN A 73 -8.93 10.54 12.79
N GLU A 74 -9.87 10.14 11.95
CA GLU A 74 -9.88 8.83 11.31
C GLU A 74 -8.58 8.58 10.54
N TYR A 75 -8.09 9.59 9.81
CA TYR A 75 -6.84 9.46 9.06
C TYR A 75 -5.60 9.45 9.95
N VAL A 76 -5.62 10.20 11.06
CA VAL A 76 -4.53 10.17 12.07
C VAL A 76 -4.34 8.76 12.61
N ASP A 77 -5.44 8.11 13.04
CA ASP A 77 -5.42 6.77 13.60
C ASP A 77 -4.96 5.74 12.55
N SER A 78 -5.51 5.82 11.32
CA SER A 78 -5.13 4.93 10.24
C SER A 78 -3.65 5.05 9.85
N ILE A 79 -3.11 6.26 9.77
CA ILE A 79 -1.68 6.51 9.47
C ILE A 79 -0.80 5.90 10.56
N TRP A 80 -1.17 6.08 11.83
CA TRP A 80 -0.44 5.50 12.96
C TRP A 80 -0.39 3.98 12.90
N GLU A 81 -1.54 3.35 12.69
CA GLU A 81 -1.65 1.90 12.56
C GLU A 81 -0.83 1.36 11.37
N ASP A 82 -0.91 2.02 10.22
CA ASP A 82 -0.21 1.60 9.02
C ASP A 82 1.31 1.70 9.18
N ILE A 83 1.83 2.74 9.82
CA ILE A 83 3.26 2.88 10.09
C ILE A 83 3.74 1.78 11.03
N LYS A 84 3.05 1.56 12.14
CA LYS A 84 3.38 0.48 13.10
C LYS A 84 3.32 -0.89 12.44
N TRP A 85 2.30 -1.14 11.64
CA TRP A 85 2.17 -2.39 10.90
C TRP A 85 3.31 -2.59 9.90
N LEU A 86 3.67 -1.55 9.13
CA LEU A 86 4.67 -1.65 8.07
C LEU A 86 6.09 -1.79 8.64
N THR A 87 6.43 -1.03 9.68
CA THR A 87 7.78 -0.99 10.28
C THR A 87 7.98 -2.00 11.40
N GLY A 88 6.89 -2.49 12.00
CA GLY A 88 6.90 -3.35 13.19
C GLY A 88 7.26 -2.63 14.49
N GLU A 89 7.39 -1.30 14.47
CA GLU A 89 7.79 -0.49 15.63
C GLU A 89 7.16 0.90 15.60
N GLU A 90 7.25 1.61 16.70
CA GLU A 90 6.86 3.01 16.80
C GLU A 90 7.99 3.93 16.29
N PRO A 91 7.67 5.16 15.81
CA PRO A 91 8.68 6.12 15.39
C PRO A 91 9.68 6.42 16.52
N SER A 92 10.95 6.12 16.30
CA SER A 92 12.00 6.18 17.34
C SER A 92 12.31 7.60 17.81
N GLY A 93 11.99 8.62 17.02
CA GLY A 93 12.18 10.03 17.35
C GLY A 93 10.93 10.69 17.93
N GLY A 94 9.77 10.04 17.86
CA GLY A 94 8.50 10.53 18.40
C GLY A 94 7.45 10.89 17.35
N VAL A 95 6.32 11.38 17.86
CA VAL A 95 5.16 11.82 17.06
C VAL A 95 4.91 13.30 17.29
N PHE A 96 4.79 14.05 16.22
CA PHE A 96 4.66 15.50 16.21
C PHE A 96 3.49 15.94 15.34
N TYR A 97 3.05 17.16 15.54
CA TYR A 97 2.01 17.80 14.75
C TYR A 97 2.48 19.18 14.28
N GLY A 98 2.27 19.48 13.02
CA GLY A 98 2.62 20.78 12.44
C GLY A 98 1.96 21.95 13.14
N SER A 99 0.72 21.75 13.60
CA SER A 99 -0.06 22.75 14.34
C SER A 99 0.52 23.15 15.71
N ASP A 100 1.39 22.35 16.31
CA ASP A 100 2.05 22.68 17.57
C ASP A 100 3.09 23.80 17.40
N TYR A 101 3.53 24.05 16.17
CA TYR A 101 4.54 25.05 15.84
C TYR A 101 3.98 26.37 15.28
N PHE A 102 2.66 26.56 15.25
CA PHE A 102 2.03 27.77 14.67
C PHE A 102 2.52 29.07 15.29
N GLU A 103 2.74 29.12 16.63
CA GLU A 103 3.26 30.30 17.29
C GLU A 103 4.70 30.62 16.83
N THR A 104 5.56 29.61 16.78
CA THR A 104 6.96 29.79 16.33
C THR A 104 7.02 30.19 14.85
N CYS A 105 6.15 29.61 14.00
CA CYS A 105 6.03 30.05 12.60
C CYS A 105 5.60 31.52 12.53
N PHE A 106 4.66 31.96 13.39
CA PHE A 106 4.24 33.36 13.44
C PHE A 106 5.39 34.27 13.87
N GLU A 107 6.14 33.90 14.90
CA GLU A 107 7.32 34.65 15.36
C GLU A 107 8.41 34.74 14.28
N CYS A 108 8.67 33.67 13.54
CA CYS A 108 9.59 33.68 12.39
C CYS A 108 9.11 34.66 11.30
N ALA A 109 7.80 34.67 10.99
CA ALA A 109 7.22 35.59 10.02
C ALA A 109 7.35 37.06 10.48
N VAL A 110 7.10 37.35 11.76
CA VAL A 110 7.31 38.69 12.37
C VAL A 110 8.77 39.10 12.24
N GLN A 111 9.73 38.18 12.46
CA GLN A 111 11.15 38.49 12.31
C GLN A 111 11.51 38.83 10.85
N LEU A 112 11.00 38.07 9.88
CA LEU A 112 11.20 38.39 8.45
C LEU A 112 10.65 39.78 8.08
N ILE A 113 9.50 40.17 8.61
CA ILE A 113 8.94 41.51 8.41
C ILE A 113 9.88 42.57 8.99
N LYS A 114 10.36 42.39 10.25
CA LYS A 114 11.29 43.34 10.91
C LYS A 114 12.58 43.54 10.11
N GLU A 115 13.03 42.50 9.42
CA GLU A 115 14.22 42.52 8.57
C GLU A 115 13.95 43.02 7.14
N GLY A 116 12.71 43.39 6.84
CA GLY A 116 12.30 43.82 5.50
C GLY A 116 12.29 42.71 4.45
N LYS A 117 12.26 41.45 4.90
CA LYS A 117 12.25 40.22 4.07
C LYS A 117 10.85 39.63 3.83
N ALA A 118 9.82 40.25 4.38
CA ALA A 118 8.44 39.88 4.12
C ALA A 118 7.52 41.12 4.15
N TYR A 119 6.42 41.07 3.40
CA TYR A 119 5.43 42.14 3.31
C TYR A 119 4.01 41.56 3.17
N VAL A 120 3.03 42.33 3.65
CA VAL A 120 1.60 42.00 3.46
C VAL A 120 1.15 42.54 2.10
N ASP A 121 0.59 41.66 1.31
CA ASP A 121 0.10 41.92 -0.05
C ASP A 121 -1.44 41.91 -0.06
N ASP A 122 -2.04 42.86 -0.75
CA ASP A 122 -3.51 42.99 -0.88
C ASP A 122 -3.98 42.47 -2.28
N LEU A 123 -3.08 41.96 -3.11
CA LEU A 123 -3.43 41.37 -4.39
C LEU A 123 -4.29 40.11 -4.18
N THR A 124 -5.31 39.98 -5.00
CA THR A 124 -6.10 38.75 -5.09
C THR A 124 -5.26 37.58 -5.63
N GLN A 125 -5.75 36.37 -5.46
CA GLN A 125 -5.06 35.17 -5.96
C GLN A 125 -4.87 35.22 -7.50
N GLU A 126 -5.80 35.81 -8.23
CA GLU A 126 -5.72 35.96 -9.69
C GLU A 126 -4.66 36.99 -10.07
N GLU A 127 -4.66 38.16 -9.43
CA GLU A 127 -3.65 39.18 -9.63
C GLU A 127 -2.25 38.68 -9.25
N MET A 128 -2.10 37.94 -8.13
CA MET A 128 -0.82 37.35 -7.77
C MET A 128 -0.30 36.38 -8.84
N ARG A 129 -1.19 35.60 -9.51
CA ARG A 129 -0.81 34.73 -10.63
C ARG A 129 -0.31 35.54 -11.82
N GLU A 130 -1.01 36.64 -12.17
CA GLU A 130 -0.61 37.51 -13.24
C GLU A 130 0.75 38.17 -12.95
N TYR A 131 0.90 38.73 -11.74
CA TYR A 131 2.14 39.39 -11.32
C TYR A 131 3.34 38.44 -11.25
N ARG A 132 3.12 37.17 -10.93
CA ARG A 132 4.18 36.14 -10.89
C ARG A 132 4.81 35.86 -12.25
N GLY A 133 4.10 36.16 -13.35
CA GLY A 133 4.57 35.94 -14.71
C GLY A 133 4.55 34.47 -15.12
N SER A 134 5.43 34.09 -16.02
CA SER A 134 5.55 32.74 -16.59
C SER A 134 7.00 32.22 -16.56
N LEU A 135 7.21 30.98 -17.00
CA LEU A 135 8.57 30.44 -17.14
C LEU A 135 9.48 31.25 -18.10
N THR A 136 8.86 31.93 -19.06
CA THR A 136 9.57 32.71 -20.09
C THR A 136 9.52 34.22 -19.87
N GLN A 137 8.71 34.67 -18.90
CA GLN A 137 8.54 36.09 -18.57
C GLN A 137 8.75 36.31 -17.07
N PRO A 138 9.60 37.29 -16.68
CA PRO A 138 9.79 37.63 -15.27
C PRO A 138 8.47 38.12 -14.66
N GLY A 139 8.37 38.03 -13.33
CA GLY A 139 7.26 38.60 -12.58
C GLY A 139 7.36 40.13 -12.48
N LYS A 140 6.26 40.74 -12.06
CA LYS A 140 6.15 42.17 -11.72
C LYS A 140 6.10 42.31 -10.20
N GLU A 141 6.74 43.34 -9.69
CA GLU A 141 6.64 43.68 -8.26
C GLU A 141 5.22 44.13 -7.91
N SER A 142 4.74 43.67 -6.74
CA SER A 142 3.45 44.13 -6.20
C SER A 142 3.54 45.61 -5.80
N PRO A 143 2.48 46.42 -6.00
CA PRO A 143 2.42 47.80 -5.52
C PRO A 143 2.53 47.92 -4.00
N TYR A 144 2.36 46.79 -3.29
CA TYR A 144 2.42 46.72 -1.82
C TYR A 144 3.78 46.24 -1.29
N ARG A 145 4.71 45.93 -2.17
CA ARG A 145 6.02 45.35 -1.84
C ARG A 145 6.92 46.27 -1.00
N ASP A 146 6.75 47.55 -1.15
CA ASP A 146 7.57 48.56 -0.48
C ASP A 146 6.87 49.28 0.70
N ARG A 147 5.84 48.66 1.27
CA ARG A 147 5.26 49.09 2.53
C ARG A 147 6.31 49.13 3.65
N SER A 148 6.18 50.09 4.59
CA SER A 148 7.10 50.15 5.72
C SER A 148 7.02 48.93 6.62
N VAL A 149 8.08 48.70 7.37
CA VAL A 149 8.11 47.59 8.35
C VAL A 149 7.01 47.73 9.37
N GLU A 150 6.77 48.94 9.85
CA GLU A 150 5.75 49.23 10.85
C GLU A 150 4.34 48.94 10.31
N GLU A 151 4.05 49.35 9.09
CA GLU A 151 2.76 49.06 8.44
C GLU A 151 2.56 47.55 8.26
N ASN A 152 3.57 46.85 7.77
CA ASN A 152 3.50 45.38 7.58
C ASN A 152 3.31 44.64 8.91
N LEU A 153 3.99 45.03 9.98
CA LEU A 153 3.80 44.45 11.31
C LEU A 153 2.36 44.66 11.82
N GLN A 154 1.82 45.87 11.66
CA GLN A 154 0.44 46.16 12.08
C GLN A 154 -0.56 45.34 11.25
N LEU A 155 -0.40 45.29 9.92
CA LEU A 155 -1.29 44.55 9.05
C LEU A 155 -1.23 43.03 9.33
N PHE A 156 -0.04 42.48 9.59
CA PHE A 156 0.10 41.06 9.90
C PHE A 156 -0.52 40.70 11.25
N GLN A 157 -0.37 41.59 12.26
CA GLN A 157 -1.07 41.42 13.52
C GLN A 157 -2.60 41.51 13.32
N ASP A 158 -3.09 42.45 12.51
CA ASP A 158 -4.52 42.61 12.21
C ASP A 158 -5.07 41.38 11.42
N MET A 159 -4.24 40.73 10.58
CA MET A 159 -4.59 39.43 9.97
C MET A 159 -4.79 38.35 11.05
N ARG A 160 -3.88 38.25 12.03
CA ARG A 160 -3.98 37.31 13.16
C ARG A 160 -5.20 37.57 14.02
N ASP A 161 -5.53 38.86 14.25
CA ASP A 161 -6.68 39.31 15.05
C ASP A 161 -8.03 39.13 14.32
N GLY A 162 -8.00 38.61 13.09
CA GLY A 162 -9.22 38.33 12.31
C GLY A 162 -9.94 39.57 11.76
N LYS A 163 -9.23 40.69 11.59
CA LYS A 163 -9.84 41.96 11.11
C LYS A 163 -10.11 41.94 9.60
N PHE A 164 -9.56 40.97 8.85
CA PHE A 164 -9.68 40.89 7.41
C PHE A 164 -10.44 39.65 6.98
N ALA A 165 -11.10 39.70 5.81
CA ALA A 165 -11.79 38.56 5.22
C ALA A 165 -10.79 37.57 4.61
N ASP A 166 -11.24 36.32 4.44
CA ASP A 166 -10.48 35.28 3.77
C ASP A 166 -10.06 35.73 2.35
N GLY A 167 -8.81 35.49 2.00
CA GLY A 167 -8.27 35.82 0.68
C GLY A 167 -8.01 37.30 0.42
N SER A 168 -8.31 38.21 1.37
CA SER A 168 -8.13 39.66 1.19
C SER A 168 -6.70 40.13 1.38
N LYS A 169 -5.90 39.37 2.12
CA LYS A 169 -4.47 39.66 2.38
C LYS A 169 -3.66 38.38 2.48
N THR A 170 -2.41 38.49 2.07
CA THR A 170 -1.44 37.39 2.07
C THR A 170 -0.10 37.93 2.55
N LEU A 171 0.61 37.24 3.45
CA LEU A 171 2.00 37.55 3.72
C LEU A 171 2.88 36.89 2.69
N ARG A 172 3.77 37.65 2.06
CA ARG A 172 4.72 37.16 1.04
C ARG A 172 6.16 37.37 1.50
N ALA A 173 7.01 36.39 1.19
CA ALA A 173 8.45 36.58 1.30
C ALA A 173 8.92 37.56 0.21
N LYS A 174 9.84 38.48 0.56
CA LYS A 174 10.42 39.47 -0.37
C LYS A 174 11.76 38.92 -0.86
N ILE A 175 11.75 38.28 -2.02
CA ILE A 175 12.94 37.60 -2.58
C ILE A 175 13.32 38.22 -3.93
N ASP A 176 12.86 37.65 -5.06
CA ASP A 176 13.24 38.12 -6.40
C ASP A 176 12.13 37.81 -7.42
N MET A 177 11.43 38.83 -7.88
CA MET A 177 10.37 38.70 -8.90
C MET A 177 10.88 38.36 -10.28
N ALA A 178 12.19 38.51 -10.54
CA ALA A 178 12.83 38.14 -11.79
C ALA A 178 13.45 36.73 -11.79
N SER A 179 13.41 36.02 -10.67
CA SER A 179 13.99 34.68 -10.53
C SER A 179 13.51 33.72 -11.63
N PRO A 180 14.40 32.94 -12.26
CA PRO A 180 13.98 31.85 -13.14
C PRO A 180 13.20 30.77 -12.43
N ASN A 181 13.41 30.58 -11.12
CA ASN A 181 12.60 29.71 -10.27
C ASN A 181 11.36 30.46 -9.77
N MET A 182 10.20 30.05 -10.28
CA MET A 182 8.93 30.68 -9.93
C MET A 182 8.58 30.59 -8.43
N ASN A 183 9.14 29.63 -7.70
CA ASN A 183 8.93 29.50 -6.26
C ASN A 183 9.69 30.56 -5.43
N LEU A 184 10.63 31.27 -6.05
CA LEU A 184 11.35 32.41 -5.42
C LEU A 184 10.79 33.77 -5.81
N ARG A 185 9.73 33.83 -6.64
CA ARG A 185 9.07 35.09 -7.04
C ARG A 185 8.09 35.55 -5.98
N ASP A 186 8.62 36.08 -4.89
CA ASP A 186 7.89 36.56 -3.72
C ASP A 186 6.73 35.59 -3.33
N PRO A 187 7.04 34.37 -2.89
CA PRO A 187 6.03 33.36 -2.58
C PRO A 187 5.18 33.76 -1.40
N ALA A 188 3.92 33.37 -1.41
CA ALA A 188 3.05 33.47 -0.25
C ALA A 188 3.55 32.54 0.85
N ILE A 189 3.63 33.05 2.09
CA ILE A 189 4.06 32.29 3.27
C ILE A 189 2.97 32.18 4.34
N TYR A 190 1.98 33.09 4.37
CA TYR A 190 0.78 33.03 5.20
C TYR A 190 -0.47 33.42 4.42
N ARG A 191 -1.59 32.80 4.77
CA ARG A 191 -2.93 33.11 4.24
C ARG A 191 -3.96 33.22 5.35
N ILE A 192 -5.06 33.94 5.10
CA ILE A 192 -6.23 34.00 5.98
C ILE A 192 -7.18 32.88 5.61
N VAL A 193 -7.56 32.05 6.59
CA VAL A 193 -8.56 30.98 6.45
C VAL A 193 -9.33 30.87 7.76
N ARG A 194 -10.63 31.10 7.74
CA ARG A 194 -11.50 30.94 8.90
C ARG A 194 -12.12 29.56 8.88
N ALA A 195 -11.44 28.62 9.51
CA ALA A 195 -11.91 27.24 9.65
C ALA A 195 -11.53 26.71 11.03
N HIS A 196 -12.37 25.83 11.57
CA HIS A 196 -12.07 25.11 12.80
C HIS A 196 -10.94 24.10 12.55
N HIS A 197 -9.89 24.18 13.35
CA HIS A 197 -8.76 23.24 13.27
C HIS A 197 -8.97 22.10 14.27
N HIS A 198 -8.78 20.86 13.85
CA HIS A 198 -9.07 19.66 14.66
C HIS A 198 -8.34 19.62 16.02
N ARG A 199 -7.17 20.26 16.16
CA ARG A 199 -6.40 20.34 17.41
C ARG A 199 -6.37 21.74 18.05
N GLN A 200 -6.28 22.80 17.22
CA GLN A 200 -6.13 24.18 17.69
C GLN A 200 -7.48 24.90 17.86
N GLY A 201 -8.60 24.29 17.42
CA GLY A 201 -9.91 24.90 17.46
C GLY A 201 -9.96 26.19 16.64
N ASP A 202 -10.53 27.25 17.20
CA ASP A 202 -10.71 28.55 16.55
C ASP A 202 -9.63 29.57 16.97
N LYS A 203 -8.50 29.11 17.53
CA LYS A 203 -7.41 29.99 18.00
C LYS A 203 -6.76 30.79 16.88
N TRP A 204 -6.71 30.22 15.67
CA TRP A 204 -6.04 30.75 14.50
C TRP A 204 -7.03 31.06 13.39
N CYS A 205 -6.82 32.15 12.68
CA CYS A 205 -7.48 32.47 11.41
C CYS A 205 -6.49 32.79 10.29
N ILE A 206 -5.18 32.70 10.58
CA ILE A 206 -4.11 32.73 9.59
C ILE A 206 -3.28 31.46 9.73
N TYR A 207 -2.84 30.92 8.60
CA TYR A 207 -2.10 29.66 8.56
C TYR A 207 -0.87 29.80 7.68
N PRO A 208 0.28 29.26 8.13
CA PRO A 208 1.47 29.21 7.30
C PRO A 208 1.25 28.26 6.11
N LEU A 209 1.84 28.58 4.98
CA LEU A 209 1.87 27.70 3.83
C LEU A 209 2.99 26.67 3.97
N TYR A 210 2.85 25.52 3.28
CA TYR A 210 3.75 24.37 3.36
C TYR A 210 5.23 24.76 3.26
N ASP A 211 5.60 25.54 2.23
CA ASP A 211 6.99 25.92 1.97
C ASP A 211 7.62 26.79 3.07
N PHE A 212 6.81 27.40 3.91
CA PHE A 212 7.27 28.19 5.06
C PHE A 212 7.26 27.37 6.37
N ALA A 213 6.19 26.62 6.63
CA ALA A 213 6.06 25.85 7.87
C ALA A 213 7.04 24.68 7.93
N HIS A 214 7.19 23.96 6.84
CA HIS A 214 7.92 22.71 6.76
C HIS A 214 9.41 22.81 7.15
N PRO A 215 10.21 23.75 6.59
CA PRO A 215 11.60 23.94 7.02
C PRO A 215 11.74 24.37 8.49
N ILE A 216 10.80 25.17 9.01
CA ILE A 216 10.80 25.61 10.42
C ILE A 216 10.56 24.40 11.33
N GLN A 217 9.56 23.57 11.01
CA GLN A 217 9.24 22.36 11.76
C GLN A 217 10.38 21.35 11.72
N ASP A 218 11.01 21.13 10.57
CA ASP A 218 12.18 20.26 10.44
C ASP A 218 13.33 20.74 11.34
N ALA A 219 13.60 22.03 11.36
CA ALA A 219 14.65 22.60 12.19
C ALA A 219 14.36 22.47 13.69
N LEU A 220 13.11 22.68 14.11
CA LEU A 220 12.70 22.57 15.53
C LEU A 220 12.74 21.12 16.04
N GLU A 221 12.45 20.16 15.18
CA GLU A 221 12.51 18.73 15.50
C GLU A 221 13.93 18.16 15.39
N GLY A 222 14.92 18.94 15.00
CA GLY A 222 16.30 18.49 14.82
C GLY A 222 16.51 17.56 13.64
N ILE A 223 15.63 17.62 12.63
CA ILE A 223 15.78 16.85 11.40
C ILE A 223 17.07 17.29 10.69
N THR A 224 17.87 16.32 10.29
CA THR A 224 19.12 16.57 9.55
C THR A 224 18.92 16.46 8.05
N HIS A 225 18.19 15.43 7.62
CA HIS A 225 17.93 15.14 6.22
C HIS A 225 16.42 15.06 5.99
N SER A 226 15.91 16.08 5.32
CA SER A 226 14.50 16.25 4.95
C SER A 226 14.25 15.56 3.62
N MET A 227 13.87 14.26 3.66
CA MET A 227 13.60 13.48 2.46
C MET A 227 12.22 13.78 1.89
N CYS A 228 12.12 14.11 0.60
CA CYS A 228 10.84 14.37 -0.06
C CYS A 228 10.82 13.86 -1.52
N SER A 229 9.66 13.93 -2.16
CA SER A 229 9.55 13.50 -3.55
C SER A 229 10.16 14.53 -4.52
N ILE A 230 10.62 14.05 -5.69
CA ILE A 230 11.33 14.84 -6.70
C ILE A 230 10.57 16.08 -7.19
N GLU A 231 9.25 16.10 -7.05
CA GLU A 231 8.43 17.26 -7.41
C GLU A 231 8.74 18.51 -6.57
N PHE A 232 9.34 18.33 -5.40
CA PHE A 232 9.78 19.41 -4.51
C PHE A 232 11.20 19.91 -4.80
N GLU A 233 11.88 19.40 -5.83
CA GLU A 233 13.24 19.83 -6.16
C GLU A 233 13.32 21.35 -6.43
N ASN A 234 12.35 21.90 -7.15
CA ASN A 234 12.27 23.34 -7.40
C ASN A 234 11.85 24.17 -6.16
N HIS A 235 11.34 23.52 -5.10
CA HIS A 235 11.02 24.17 -3.83
C HIS A 235 12.22 24.24 -2.88
N ARG A 236 13.26 23.41 -3.08
CA ARG A 236 14.46 23.38 -2.22
C ARG A 236 15.13 24.75 -2.03
N PRO A 237 15.31 25.61 -3.05
CA PRO A 237 15.87 26.94 -2.83
C PRO A 237 15.03 27.81 -1.90
N LEU A 238 13.71 27.66 -1.89
CA LEU A 238 12.85 28.36 -0.95
C LEU A 238 12.95 27.76 0.46
N TYR A 239 13.05 26.43 0.56
CA TYR A 239 13.30 25.74 1.83
C TYR A 239 14.60 26.24 2.49
N GLU A 240 15.70 26.29 1.72
CA GLU A 240 17.00 26.80 2.17
C GLU A 240 16.91 28.29 2.55
N TRP A 241 16.21 29.10 1.75
CA TRP A 241 16.01 30.51 2.06
C TRP A 241 15.28 30.71 3.41
N VAL A 242 14.27 29.91 3.73
CA VAL A 242 13.56 29.99 5.03
C VAL A 242 14.49 29.60 6.17
N VAL A 243 15.24 28.51 6.01
CA VAL A 243 16.21 28.04 7.04
C VAL A 243 17.29 29.10 7.32
N ASP A 244 17.78 29.77 6.28
CA ASP A 244 18.86 30.77 6.39
C ASP A 244 18.37 32.12 6.95
N ASN A 245 17.07 32.43 6.83
CA ASN A 245 16.52 33.72 7.20
C ASN A 245 15.63 33.72 8.44
N CYS A 246 15.34 32.54 9.02
CA CYS A 246 14.63 32.42 10.28
C CYS A 246 15.58 32.06 11.43
N PRO A 247 15.34 32.49 12.67
CA PRO A 247 16.18 32.18 13.84
C PRO A 247 15.95 30.73 14.31
N LEU A 248 16.48 29.77 13.59
CA LEU A 248 16.26 28.35 13.80
C LEU A 248 17.44 27.66 14.48
N PRO A 249 17.22 26.65 15.34
CA PRO A 249 18.28 25.97 16.09
C PRO A 249 19.13 25.03 15.23
N HIS A 250 18.61 24.55 14.09
CA HIS A 250 19.26 23.60 13.20
C HIS A 250 19.05 24.00 11.72
N HIS A 251 19.94 23.52 10.85
CA HIS A 251 19.88 23.74 9.40
C HIS A 251 19.68 22.41 8.68
N PRO A 252 18.43 21.91 8.60
CA PRO A 252 18.11 20.68 7.89
C PRO A 252 18.36 20.81 6.39
N LYS A 253 18.69 19.70 5.73
CA LYS A 253 18.96 19.66 4.29
C LYS A 253 17.88 18.86 3.57
N GLN A 254 17.21 19.50 2.60
CA GLN A 254 16.24 18.82 1.76
C GLN A 254 16.94 17.95 0.70
N ARG A 255 16.46 16.72 0.53
CA ARG A 255 16.91 15.75 -0.46
C ARG A 255 15.72 15.06 -1.12
N GLU A 256 15.74 14.95 -2.43
CA GLU A 256 14.61 14.44 -3.18
C GLU A 256 14.87 13.07 -3.78
N PHE A 257 13.80 12.28 -3.87
CA PHE A 257 13.78 10.95 -4.50
C PHE A 257 12.56 10.80 -5.40
N ALA A 258 12.67 9.93 -6.41
CA ALA A 258 11.59 9.66 -7.34
C ALA A 258 10.38 9.00 -6.66
N ARG A 259 9.18 9.39 -7.08
CA ARG A 259 7.93 8.74 -6.68
C ARG A 259 7.91 7.26 -7.10
N LEU A 260 7.14 6.46 -6.38
CA LEU A 260 6.76 5.13 -6.82
C LEU A 260 5.50 5.24 -7.67
N ASN A 261 5.61 4.91 -8.96
CA ASN A 261 4.46 4.70 -9.82
C ASN A 261 4.37 3.20 -10.11
N VAL A 262 3.16 2.64 -10.06
CA VAL A 262 2.90 1.21 -10.23
C VAL A 262 1.88 1.02 -11.34
N THR A 263 2.09 0.03 -12.20
CA THR A 263 1.16 -0.30 -13.29
C THR A 263 -0.24 -0.64 -12.74
N HIS A 264 -1.27 -0.33 -13.53
CA HIS A 264 -2.68 -0.62 -13.22
C HIS A 264 -3.20 -0.03 -11.90
N THR A 265 -2.50 1.02 -11.39
CA THR A 265 -2.73 1.55 -10.05
C THR A 265 -2.79 3.07 -10.07
N VAL A 266 -3.78 3.65 -9.42
CA VAL A 266 -3.89 5.09 -9.15
C VAL A 266 -3.47 5.36 -7.70
N MET A 267 -2.63 6.40 -7.51
CA MET A 267 -2.15 6.79 -6.17
C MET A 267 -2.51 8.23 -5.80
N SER A 268 -3.18 8.95 -6.70
CA SER A 268 -3.71 10.28 -6.39
C SER A 268 -4.80 10.17 -5.32
N LYS A 269 -4.62 10.84 -4.17
CA LYS A 269 -5.62 10.88 -3.09
C LYS A 269 -7.00 11.33 -3.59
N ARG A 270 -7.05 12.28 -4.53
CA ARG A 270 -8.29 12.76 -5.14
C ARG A 270 -9.03 11.62 -5.84
N TYR A 271 -8.33 10.81 -6.66
CA TYR A 271 -8.93 9.71 -7.40
C TYR A 271 -9.30 8.53 -6.50
N LEU A 272 -8.46 8.20 -5.52
CA LEU A 272 -8.78 7.18 -4.52
C LEU A 272 -10.04 7.54 -3.73
N ARG A 273 -10.16 8.80 -3.34
CA ARG A 273 -11.35 9.31 -2.67
C ARG A 273 -12.60 9.20 -3.56
N GLN A 274 -12.49 9.54 -4.84
CA GLN A 274 -13.59 9.43 -5.80
C GLN A 274 -14.06 7.98 -5.92
N LEU A 275 -13.15 7.00 -6.04
CA LEU A 275 -13.49 5.57 -6.10
C LEU A 275 -14.33 5.11 -4.90
N VAL A 276 -14.00 5.59 -3.70
CA VAL A 276 -14.71 5.24 -2.47
C VAL A 276 -16.08 5.93 -2.39
N PHE A 277 -16.14 7.26 -2.62
CA PHE A 277 -17.38 8.02 -2.48
C PHE A 277 -18.40 7.71 -3.56
N GLU A 278 -17.96 7.43 -4.78
CA GLU A 278 -18.83 7.01 -5.91
C GLU A 278 -19.13 5.50 -5.89
N LYS A 279 -18.62 4.77 -4.87
CA LYS A 279 -18.89 3.34 -4.64
C LYS A 279 -18.42 2.41 -5.78
N HIS A 280 -17.33 2.75 -6.44
CA HIS A 280 -16.64 1.84 -7.36
C HIS A 280 -15.91 0.72 -6.62
N VAL A 281 -15.61 0.93 -5.33
CA VAL A 281 -15.01 -0.01 -4.39
C VAL A 281 -15.80 -0.03 -3.08
N GLU A 282 -15.63 -1.09 -2.26
CA GLU A 282 -16.35 -1.26 -0.99
C GLU A 282 -15.96 -0.22 0.08
N GLY A 283 -14.72 0.28 0.03
CA GLY A 283 -14.19 1.26 0.98
C GLY A 283 -12.69 1.46 0.79
N TRP A 284 -12.07 2.18 1.71
CA TRP A 284 -10.63 2.43 1.68
C TRP A 284 -9.78 1.16 1.83
N ASP A 285 -10.33 0.14 2.47
CA ASP A 285 -9.72 -1.17 2.69
C ASP A 285 -10.20 -2.25 1.69
N ASP A 286 -10.86 -1.86 0.60
CA ASP A 286 -11.19 -2.80 -0.49
C ASP A 286 -9.90 -3.45 -1.01
N PRO A 287 -9.78 -4.78 -1.04
CA PRO A 287 -8.56 -5.47 -1.43
C PRO A 287 -8.03 -5.19 -2.86
N ARG A 288 -8.78 -4.44 -3.66
CA ARG A 288 -8.35 -3.94 -4.98
C ARG A 288 -7.66 -2.58 -4.92
N MET A 289 -7.78 -1.88 -3.78
CA MET A 289 -7.17 -0.57 -3.57
C MET A 289 -5.68 -0.67 -3.26
N PRO A 290 -4.87 0.34 -3.63
CA PRO A 290 -3.44 0.36 -3.32
C PRO A 290 -3.13 0.89 -1.90
N THR A 291 -4.12 1.11 -1.06
CA THR A 291 -3.95 1.56 0.32
C THR A 291 -3.30 0.49 1.17
N LEU A 292 -2.54 0.86 2.19
CA LEU A 292 -1.86 -0.10 3.06
C LEU A 292 -2.86 -0.96 3.85
N CYS A 293 -3.96 -0.37 4.31
CA CYS A 293 -5.04 -1.11 4.96
C CYS A 293 -5.71 -2.13 4.00
N ALA A 294 -5.87 -1.81 2.71
CA ALA A 294 -6.39 -2.73 1.70
C ALA A 294 -5.42 -3.87 1.40
N LEU A 295 -4.14 -3.57 1.24
CA LEU A 295 -3.11 -4.59 1.04
C LEU A 295 -3.03 -5.53 2.26
N ARG A 296 -3.09 -4.99 3.48
CA ARG A 296 -3.16 -5.77 4.73
C ARG A 296 -4.38 -6.69 4.75
N ARG A 297 -5.58 -6.17 4.44
CA ARG A 297 -6.82 -6.96 4.36
C ARG A 297 -6.78 -8.03 3.28
N ARG A 298 -6.15 -7.74 2.15
CA ARG A 298 -5.93 -8.74 1.08
C ARG A 298 -4.98 -9.84 1.52
N GLY A 299 -4.09 -9.58 2.49
CA GLY A 299 -3.15 -10.53 3.07
C GLY A 299 -1.69 -10.29 2.73
N TYR A 300 -1.33 -9.13 2.17
CA TYR A 300 0.07 -8.75 2.02
C TYR A 300 0.73 -8.58 3.38
N THR A 301 2.02 -8.86 3.44
CA THR A 301 2.85 -8.74 4.63
C THR A 301 3.69 -7.46 4.58
N PRO A 302 4.07 -6.89 5.73
CA PRO A 302 5.04 -5.81 5.77
C PRO A 302 6.35 -6.16 5.06
N SER A 303 6.88 -7.35 5.31
CA SER A 303 8.14 -7.84 4.70
C SER A 303 8.08 -7.87 3.17
N ALA A 304 6.98 -8.36 2.59
CA ALA A 304 6.82 -8.38 1.13
C ALA A 304 6.70 -6.98 0.52
N ILE A 305 6.02 -6.04 1.22
CA ILE A 305 5.91 -4.66 0.76
C ILE A 305 7.27 -3.96 0.83
N LEU A 306 8.02 -4.14 1.92
CA LEU A 306 9.36 -3.56 2.07
C LEU A 306 10.35 -4.14 1.06
N ASP A 307 10.30 -5.46 0.80
CA ASP A 307 11.09 -6.12 -0.24
C ASP A 307 10.76 -5.58 -1.64
N PHE A 308 9.47 -5.40 -1.94
CA PHE A 308 9.02 -4.77 -3.18
C PHE A 308 9.60 -3.36 -3.35
N VAL A 309 9.50 -2.51 -2.32
CA VAL A 309 10.04 -1.14 -2.36
C VAL A 309 11.55 -1.15 -2.55
N GLN A 310 12.26 -2.05 -1.88
CA GLN A 310 13.70 -2.19 -2.00
C GLN A 310 14.11 -2.64 -3.42
N ARG A 311 13.42 -3.62 -4.00
CA ARG A 311 13.67 -4.09 -5.38
C ARG A 311 13.27 -3.07 -6.45
N ALA A 312 12.22 -2.28 -6.21
CA ALA A 312 11.83 -1.17 -7.07
C ALA A 312 12.91 -0.07 -7.11
N GLY A 313 13.71 0.03 -6.05
CA GLY A 313 14.88 0.90 -5.96
C GLY A 313 14.57 2.34 -5.60
N ILE A 314 15.63 3.05 -5.20
CA ILE A 314 15.61 4.47 -4.86
C ILE A 314 16.43 5.21 -5.91
N ALA A 315 15.75 5.99 -6.76
CA ALA A 315 16.34 6.74 -7.87
C ALA A 315 15.87 8.20 -7.84
N LYS A 316 16.49 9.05 -8.63
CA LYS A 316 16.04 10.45 -8.86
C LYS A 316 15.02 10.57 -9.99
N ALA A 317 15.05 9.66 -10.97
CA ALA A 317 14.12 9.67 -12.10
C ALA A 317 12.88 8.81 -11.80
N ASN A 318 11.70 9.34 -12.10
CA ASN A 318 10.45 8.59 -11.98
C ASN A 318 10.46 7.38 -12.93
N SER A 319 9.99 6.25 -12.45
CA SER A 319 9.82 5.01 -13.21
C SER A 319 8.46 4.40 -12.93
N LEU A 320 7.93 3.65 -13.89
CA LEU A 320 6.73 2.86 -13.74
C LEU A 320 7.14 1.42 -13.40
N VAL A 321 6.77 0.94 -12.22
CA VAL A 321 7.10 -0.41 -11.72
C VAL A 321 5.94 -1.35 -11.99
N ASP A 322 6.21 -2.53 -12.55
CA ASP A 322 5.16 -3.55 -12.77
C ASP A 322 4.62 -4.06 -11.43
N ILE A 323 3.29 -4.01 -11.24
CA ILE A 323 2.60 -4.55 -10.05
C ILE A 323 2.93 -6.02 -9.79
N LYS A 324 3.31 -6.77 -10.83
CA LYS A 324 3.71 -8.18 -10.72
C LYS A 324 4.97 -8.37 -9.87
N LEU A 325 5.80 -7.34 -9.71
CA LEU A 325 6.93 -7.39 -8.77
C LEU A 325 6.43 -7.49 -7.32
N LEU A 326 5.38 -6.72 -6.95
CA LEU A 326 4.78 -6.84 -5.63
C LEU A 326 4.16 -8.22 -5.41
N GLU A 327 3.47 -8.75 -6.44
CA GLU A 327 2.93 -10.12 -6.40
C GLU A 327 4.02 -11.19 -6.30
N HIS A 328 5.17 -10.96 -6.94
CA HIS A 328 6.33 -11.84 -6.85
C HIS A 328 6.89 -11.87 -5.43
N CYS A 329 7.13 -10.72 -4.81
CA CYS A 329 7.66 -10.62 -3.45
C CYS A 329 6.79 -11.37 -2.42
N ILE A 330 5.47 -11.15 -2.44
CA ILE A 330 4.57 -11.85 -1.51
C ILE A 330 4.50 -13.35 -1.82
N ARG A 331 4.60 -13.76 -3.09
CA ARG A 331 4.57 -15.18 -3.48
C ARG A 331 5.82 -15.92 -3.02
N GLU A 332 7.00 -15.30 -3.11
CA GLU A 332 8.25 -15.86 -2.59
C GLU A 332 8.13 -16.11 -1.09
N GLU A 333 7.71 -15.13 -0.31
CA GLU A 333 7.54 -15.25 1.15
C GLU A 333 6.53 -16.34 1.52
N LEU A 334 5.33 -16.31 0.92
CA LEU A 334 4.26 -17.25 1.25
C LEU A 334 4.57 -18.69 0.80
N ASN A 335 5.43 -18.87 -0.17
CA ASN A 335 5.86 -20.21 -0.58
C ASN A 335 6.59 -20.94 0.55
N ASP A 336 7.30 -20.23 1.39
CA ASP A 336 8.04 -20.81 2.51
C ASP A 336 7.24 -20.76 3.83
N THR A 337 6.38 -19.76 4.01
CA THR A 337 5.70 -19.52 5.29
C THR A 337 4.26 -20.01 5.36
N ALA A 338 3.50 -20.00 4.24
CA ALA A 338 2.08 -20.31 4.27
C ALA A 338 1.80 -21.81 4.46
N LEU A 339 0.86 -22.11 5.35
CA LEU A 339 0.38 -23.48 5.54
C LEU A 339 -0.46 -23.93 4.34
N ARG A 340 -0.27 -25.19 3.90
CA ARG A 340 -1.02 -25.78 2.79
C ARG A 340 -2.36 -26.30 3.30
N ARG A 341 -3.43 -26.00 2.58
CA ARG A 341 -4.80 -26.47 2.88
C ARG A 341 -5.48 -26.89 1.58
N MET A 342 -6.38 -27.86 1.67
CA MET A 342 -7.21 -28.26 0.53
C MET A 342 -8.51 -27.46 0.52
N ALA A 343 -8.87 -26.95 -0.64
CA ALA A 343 -10.10 -26.21 -0.88
C ALA A 343 -10.63 -26.54 -2.28
N VAL A 344 -11.90 -26.78 -2.40
CA VAL A 344 -12.61 -27.13 -3.64
C VAL A 344 -13.56 -25.98 -3.96
N THR A 345 -13.36 -25.36 -5.12
CA THR A 345 -14.08 -24.14 -5.51
C THR A 345 -15.33 -24.43 -6.33
N GLU A 346 -15.28 -25.44 -7.17
CA GLU A 346 -16.42 -25.95 -7.96
C GLU A 346 -16.62 -27.43 -7.61
N PRO A 347 -17.32 -27.73 -6.49
CA PRO A 347 -17.38 -29.09 -5.95
C PRO A 347 -18.20 -30.02 -6.82
N VAL A 348 -17.62 -31.18 -7.13
CA VAL A 348 -18.32 -32.37 -7.64
C VAL A 348 -18.15 -33.49 -6.63
N LYS A 349 -19.25 -34.21 -6.37
CA LYS A 349 -19.26 -35.32 -5.41
C LYS A 349 -18.51 -36.53 -5.98
N LEU A 350 -17.63 -37.10 -5.19
CA LEU A 350 -16.90 -38.34 -5.46
C LEU A 350 -17.30 -39.36 -4.39
N VAL A 351 -17.82 -40.52 -4.79
CA VAL A 351 -18.22 -41.57 -3.88
C VAL A 351 -17.29 -42.76 -4.03
N ILE A 352 -16.66 -43.20 -2.92
CA ILE A 352 -15.79 -44.39 -2.88
C ILE A 352 -16.64 -45.59 -2.53
N THR A 353 -17.05 -46.36 -3.55
CA THR A 353 -18.05 -47.43 -3.42
C THR A 353 -17.63 -48.62 -2.56
N ASN A 354 -16.34 -48.92 -2.50
CA ASN A 354 -15.77 -49.96 -1.65
C ASN A 354 -15.24 -49.47 -0.29
N TYR A 355 -15.55 -48.22 0.09
CA TYR A 355 -15.24 -47.72 1.42
C TYR A 355 -16.52 -47.81 2.33
N PRO A 356 -16.41 -48.33 3.58
CA PRO A 356 -17.56 -48.55 4.43
C PRO A 356 -18.32 -47.27 4.76
N GLU A 357 -19.65 -47.37 4.81
CA GLU A 357 -20.52 -46.25 5.27
C GLU A 357 -20.25 -45.94 6.74
N GLY A 358 -20.24 -44.65 7.09
CA GLY A 358 -20.02 -44.17 8.44
C GLY A 358 -18.58 -44.35 8.96
N GLN A 359 -17.68 -44.89 8.17
CA GLN A 359 -16.27 -44.95 8.53
C GLN A 359 -15.58 -43.63 8.20
N CYS A 360 -14.85 -43.12 9.20
CA CYS A 360 -13.95 -41.98 9.01
C CYS A 360 -12.55 -42.38 9.49
N GLU A 361 -11.54 -42.12 8.66
CA GLU A 361 -10.14 -42.24 9.06
C GLU A 361 -9.41 -40.91 8.86
N GLU A 362 -8.35 -40.70 9.61
CA GLU A 362 -7.54 -39.50 9.51
C GLU A 362 -6.22 -39.78 8.79
N PHE A 363 -5.92 -38.94 7.78
CA PHE A 363 -4.62 -38.96 7.11
C PHE A 363 -3.75 -37.82 7.62
N GLU A 364 -2.50 -38.13 7.92
CA GLU A 364 -1.50 -37.10 8.22
C GLU A 364 -0.96 -36.49 6.92
N VAL A 365 -1.14 -35.17 6.79
CA VAL A 365 -0.70 -34.41 5.62
C VAL A 365 0.23 -33.28 6.07
N PRO A 366 1.40 -33.09 5.42
CA PRO A 366 2.30 -32.00 5.77
C PRO A 366 1.62 -30.62 5.66
N ASN A 367 1.83 -29.79 6.66
CA ASN A 367 1.34 -28.41 6.65
C ASN A 367 2.09 -27.56 5.62
N ASN A 368 3.39 -27.77 5.47
CA ASN A 368 4.19 -27.17 4.42
C ASN A 368 5.34 -28.12 4.02
N PRO A 369 5.34 -28.69 2.81
CA PRO A 369 6.41 -29.63 2.38
C PRO A 369 7.82 -29.02 2.30
N ARG A 370 7.91 -27.67 2.32
CA ARG A 370 9.19 -26.94 2.29
C ARG A 370 9.70 -26.56 3.68
N ASN A 371 8.86 -26.71 4.69
CA ASN A 371 9.17 -26.37 6.07
C ASN A 371 8.71 -27.49 7.00
N GLU A 372 9.62 -28.35 7.40
CA GLU A 372 9.34 -29.49 8.28
C GLU A 372 8.87 -29.02 9.68
N GLU A 373 9.30 -27.85 10.14
CA GLU A 373 8.89 -27.28 11.43
C GLU A 373 7.40 -26.92 11.46
N ALA A 374 6.76 -26.73 10.30
CA ALA A 374 5.31 -26.52 10.20
C ALA A 374 4.50 -27.77 10.62
N GLY A 375 5.15 -28.93 10.72
CA GLY A 375 4.53 -30.19 11.14
C GLY A 375 3.48 -30.72 10.17
N THR A 376 2.59 -31.57 10.68
CA THR A 376 1.50 -32.21 9.95
C THR A 376 0.15 -31.82 10.51
N ARG A 377 -0.91 -32.14 9.76
CA ARG A 377 -2.29 -32.06 10.21
C ARG A 377 -3.06 -33.32 9.85
N LYS A 378 -4.11 -33.58 10.56
CA LYS A 378 -5.04 -34.67 10.31
C LYS A 378 -6.15 -34.19 9.38
N VAL A 379 -6.36 -34.92 8.29
CA VAL A 379 -7.42 -34.64 7.31
C VAL A 379 -8.38 -35.84 7.31
N PRO A 380 -9.68 -35.64 7.64
CA PRO A 380 -10.66 -36.71 7.70
C PRO A 380 -10.98 -37.19 6.28
N PHE A 381 -11.01 -38.51 6.09
CA PHE A 381 -11.41 -39.21 4.88
C PHE A 381 -12.66 -40.03 5.15
N THR A 382 -13.67 -39.83 4.31
CA THR A 382 -14.96 -40.53 4.38
C THR A 382 -15.31 -41.14 3.03
N ARG A 383 -16.38 -41.92 2.97
CA ARG A 383 -16.90 -42.50 1.73
C ARG A 383 -17.22 -41.47 0.66
N GLU A 384 -17.78 -40.33 1.08
CA GLU A 384 -18.18 -39.23 0.21
C GLU A 384 -17.18 -38.06 0.33
N LEU A 385 -16.69 -37.61 -0.81
CA LEU A 385 -15.72 -36.53 -0.92
C LEU A 385 -16.20 -35.47 -1.93
N TYR A 386 -15.61 -34.29 -1.89
CA TYR A 386 -15.68 -33.31 -2.97
C TYR A 386 -14.32 -33.17 -3.64
N ILE A 387 -14.34 -33.09 -4.98
CA ILE A 387 -13.19 -32.77 -5.82
C ILE A 387 -13.53 -31.56 -6.72
N GLU A 388 -12.52 -30.92 -7.32
CA GLU A 388 -12.72 -29.88 -8.30
C GLU A 388 -13.41 -30.43 -9.57
N LYS A 389 -14.43 -29.74 -10.08
CA LYS A 389 -15.06 -30.06 -11.38
C LYS A 389 -14.02 -30.18 -12.50
N SER A 390 -13.02 -29.31 -12.49
CA SER A 390 -11.91 -29.33 -13.46
C SER A 390 -10.95 -30.51 -13.33
N ASP A 391 -11.01 -31.27 -12.23
CA ASP A 391 -10.19 -32.46 -12.02
C ASP A 391 -10.79 -33.73 -12.62
N PHE A 392 -11.99 -33.64 -13.23
CA PHE A 392 -12.62 -34.70 -13.99
C PHE A 392 -12.91 -34.25 -15.43
N ALA A 393 -12.71 -35.14 -16.38
CA ALA A 393 -13.13 -34.95 -17.76
C ALA A 393 -13.66 -36.27 -18.34
N GLU A 394 -14.94 -36.27 -18.80
CA GLU A 394 -15.54 -37.43 -19.47
C GLU A 394 -14.87 -37.69 -20.84
N VAL A 395 -14.60 -36.62 -21.59
CA VAL A 395 -13.81 -36.66 -22.82
C VAL A 395 -12.50 -35.89 -22.57
N PRO A 396 -11.45 -36.54 -22.10
CA PRO A 396 -10.23 -35.86 -21.68
C PRO A 396 -9.46 -35.27 -22.88
N PRO A 397 -8.95 -34.05 -22.75
CA PRO A 397 -8.06 -33.47 -23.74
C PRO A 397 -6.70 -34.22 -23.76
N PRO A 398 -5.89 -34.05 -24.83
CA PRO A 398 -4.57 -34.69 -24.93
C PRO A 398 -3.71 -34.38 -23.70
N LYS A 399 -3.01 -35.40 -23.17
CA LYS A 399 -2.12 -35.30 -21.98
C LYS A 399 -2.84 -34.97 -20.65
N PHE A 400 -4.16 -35.17 -20.57
CA PHE A 400 -4.90 -35.00 -19.33
C PHE A 400 -4.46 -36.05 -18.30
N GLN A 401 -3.93 -35.56 -17.16
CA GLN A 401 -3.39 -36.42 -16.09
C GLN A 401 -4.21 -36.28 -14.80
N ARG A 402 -5.55 -36.23 -14.95
CA ARG A 402 -6.50 -36.19 -13.84
C ARG A 402 -7.52 -37.30 -14.01
N LEU A 403 -8.58 -37.30 -13.22
CA LEU A 403 -9.59 -38.33 -13.25
C LEU A 403 -10.39 -38.34 -14.55
N LYS A 404 -10.63 -39.53 -15.09
CA LYS A 404 -11.41 -39.75 -16.31
C LYS A 404 -12.11 -41.12 -16.24
N PRO A 405 -13.07 -41.44 -17.12
CA PRO A 405 -13.67 -42.79 -17.17
C PRO A 405 -12.63 -43.87 -17.24
N ASP A 406 -12.78 -44.92 -16.43
CA ASP A 406 -11.84 -46.05 -16.26
C ASP A 406 -10.40 -45.67 -15.88
N GLY A 407 -10.14 -44.40 -15.63
CA GLY A 407 -8.82 -43.88 -15.24
C GLY A 407 -8.58 -43.87 -13.74
N GLU A 408 -7.29 -43.89 -13.40
CA GLU A 408 -6.82 -43.82 -12.02
C GLU A 408 -6.17 -42.46 -11.74
N VAL A 409 -6.35 -41.96 -10.51
CA VAL A 409 -5.67 -40.77 -9.98
C VAL A 409 -5.41 -40.95 -8.49
N ARG A 410 -4.37 -40.28 -7.97
CA ARG A 410 -4.10 -40.23 -6.54
C ARG A 410 -4.89 -39.11 -5.90
N LEU A 411 -5.61 -39.42 -4.85
CA LEU A 411 -6.11 -38.43 -3.88
C LEU A 411 -4.93 -38.02 -2.98
N MET A 412 -4.66 -36.72 -2.89
CA MET A 412 -3.50 -36.17 -2.19
C MET A 412 -3.44 -36.66 -0.74
N GLY A 413 -2.33 -37.31 -0.36
CA GLY A 413 -2.14 -37.83 0.99
C GLY A 413 -3.03 -39.03 1.36
N ALA A 414 -3.82 -39.58 0.41
CA ALA A 414 -4.74 -40.70 0.68
C ALA A 414 -4.57 -41.84 -0.34
N TYR A 415 -5.67 -42.31 -0.90
CA TYR A 415 -5.69 -43.50 -1.78
C TYR A 415 -5.55 -43.16 -3.25
N ILE A 416 -5.18 -44.15 -4.05
CA ILE A 416 -5.40 -44.17 -5.50
C ILE A 416 -6.85 -44.61 -5.72
N VAL A 417 -7.55 -43.89 -6.59
CA VAL A 417 -8.95 -44.16 -6.93
C VAL A 417 -9.08 -44.38 -8.44
N LYS A 418 -9.98 -45.29 -8.83
CA LYS A 418 -10.39 -45.55 -10.20
C LYS A 418 -11.83 -45.17 -10.43
N CYS A 419 -12.12 -44.39 -11.48
CA CYS A 419 -13.48 -44.04 -11.88
C CYS A 419 -14.17 -45.26 -12.53
N ASN A 420 -15.32 -45.64 -11.99
CA ASN A 420 -16.12 -46.76 -12.47
C ASN A 420 -17.44 -46.31 -13.13
N GLU A 421 -18.07 -45.26 -12.62
CA GLU A 421 -19.38 -44.81 -13.05
C GLU A 421 -19.52 -43.27 -12.89
N ILE A 422 -20.27 -42.65 -13.77
CA ILE A 422 -20.61 -41.24 -13.74
C ILE A 422 -22.12 -41.09 -13.65
N VAL A 423 -22.59 -40.33 -12.67
CA VAL A 423 -24.01 -40.03 -12.50
C VAL A 423 -24.28 -38.60 -12.96
N LYS A 424 -25.26 -38.43 -13.82
CA LYS A 424 -25.67 -37.14 -14.37
C LYS A 424 -27.09 -36.80 -13.92
N ASP A 425 -27.39 -35.52 -13.85
CA ASP A 425 -28.74 -35.01 -13.67
C ASP A 425 -29.51 -35.02 -14.98
N ASP A 426 -30.79 -34.56 -14.93
CA ASP A 426 -31.68 -34.49 -16.08
C ASP A 426 -31.21 -33.51 -17.18
N ASN A 427 -30.27 -32.59 -16.84
CA ASN A 427 -29.66 -31.64 -17.77
C ASN A 427 -28.35 -32.18 -18.39
N GLY A 428 -27.92 -33.38 -17.99
CA GLY A 428 -26.66 -33.98 -18.43
C GLY A 428 -25.43 -33.51 -17.70
N GLU A 429 -25.57 -32.69 -16.62
CA GLU A 429 -24.47 -32.26 -15.79
C GLU A 429 -24.04 -33.38 -14.83
N ILE A 430 -22.72 -33.51 -14.61
CA ILE A 430 -22.15 -34.50 -13.71
C ILE A 430 -22.40 -34.07 -12.28
N VAL A 431 -23.17 -34.87 -11.52
CA VAL A 431 -23.49 -34.61 -10.12
C VAL A 431 -22.72 -35.52 -9.15
N GLU A 432 -22.32 -36.72 -9.62
CA GLU A 432 -21.59 -37.68 -8.81
C GLU A 432 -20.65 -38.53 -9.66
N ILE A 433 -19.47 -38.83 -9.15
CA ILE A 433 -18.49 -39.73 -9.75
C ILE A 433 -18.28 -40.89 -8.77
N ARG A 434 -18.53 -42.12 -9.21
CA ARG A 434 -18.34 -43.34 -8.40
C ARG A 434 -17.02 -43.97 -8.71
N CYS A 435 -16.23 -44.15 -7.66
CA CYS A 435 -14.87 -44.71 -7.76
C CYS A 435 -14.69 -45.89 -6.81
N THR A 436 -13.76 -46.75 -7.14
CA THR A 436 -13.18 -47.72 -6.18
C THR A 436 -11.81 -47.21 -5.73
N ALA A 437 -11.49 -47.33 -4.45
CA ALA A 437 -10.19 -47.01 -3.90
C ALA A 437 -9.31 -48.30 -3.80
N ASP A 438 -8.05 -48.15 -4.13
CA ASP A 438 -7.02 -49.18 -3.80
C ASP A 438 -6.56 -48.92 -2.35
N LEU A 439 -7.21 -49.62 -1.42
CA LEU A 439 -7.03 -49.43 0.03
C LEU A 439 -5.62 -49.81 0.54
N GLU A 440 -4.86 -50.56 -0.25
CA GLU A 440 -3.48 -50.91 0.08
C GLU A 440 -2.49 -49.77 -0.22
N THR A 441 -2.89 -48.81 -1.05
CA THR A 441 -2.03 -47.68 -1.45
C THR A 441 -1.95 -46.53 -0.44
N ARG A 442 -2.50 -46.66 0.73
CA ARG A 442 -2.60 -45.61 1.78
C ARG A 442 -1.36 -44.70 1.82
N ASN A 443 -1.46 -43.54 1.15
CA ASN A 443 -0.38 -42.56 0.95
C ASN A 443 0.93 -43.11 0.38
N GLY A 444 0.92 -44.34 -0.17
CA GLY A 444 2.10 -45.06 -0.69
C GLY A 444 2.02 -45.37 -2.18
N MET A 445 2.99 -46.10 -2.65
CA MET A 445 3.02 -46.64 -4.02
C MET A 445 2.13 -47.88 -4.13
N PRO A 446 1.52 -48.15 -5.31
CA PRO A 446 0.80 -49.39 -5.53
C PRO A 446 1.72 -50.62 -5.34
N VAL A 447 1.21 -51.67 -4.73
CA VAL A 447 1.95 -52.90 -4.43
C VAL A 447 2.44 -53.59 -5.72
N ASP A 448 1.67 -53.49 -6.80
CA ASP A 448 2.00 -54.04 -8.13
C ASP A 448 2.98 -53.16 -8.92
N GLY A 449 3.45 -52.06 -8.37
CA GLY A 449 4.45 -51.17 -9.00
C GLY A 449 3.93 -50.36 -10.19
N ARG A 450 2.61 -50.36 -10.47
CA ARG A 450 2.04 -49.55 -11.55
C ARG A 450 2.24 -48.05 -11.29
N LYS A 451 2.41 -47.28 -12.35
CA LYS A 451 2.60 -45.83 -12.27
C LYS A 451 1.27 -45.10 -12.48
N VAL A 452 0.74 -44.50 -11.42
CA VAL A 452 -0.41 -43.62 -11.51
C VAL A 452 0.07 -42.18 -11.66
N LYS A 453 -0.34 -41.55 -12.75
CA LYS A 453 -0.01 -40.15 -13.07
C LYS A 453 -1.12 -39.23 -12.59
N GLY A 454 -0.72 -38.12 -11.95
CA GLY A 454 -1.65 -37.11 -11.46
C GLY A 454 -2.05 -37.33 -10.01
N THR A 455 -2.16 -36.19 -9.33
CA THR A 455 -2.65 -36.10 -7.96
C THR A 455 -3.67 -34.97 -7.91
N ILE A 456 -4.82 -35.21 -7.34
CA ILE A 456 -5.88 -34.22 -7.13
C ILE A 456 -6.10 -33.99 -5.65
N HIS A 457 -6.53 -32.80 -5.28
CA HIS A 457 -6.93 -32.49 -3.91
C HIS A 457 -8.43 -32.78 -3.73
N TRP A 458 -8.84 -32.92 -2.48
CA TRP A 458 -10.17 -33.35 -2.11
C TRP A 458 -10.51 -32.87 -0.70
N VAL A 459 -11.77 -32.86 -0.34
CA VAL A 459 -12.24 -32.67 1.04
C VAL A 459 -13.36 -33.66 1.35
N SER A 460 -13.48 -34.09 2.61
CA SER A 460 -14.58 -34.94 3.07
C SER A 460 -15.90 -34.19 2.95
N ALA A 461 -16.92 -34.79 2.35
CA ALA A 461 -18.24 -34.17 2.22
C ALA A 461 -18.93 -33.98 3.57
N GLU A 462 -18.66 -34.88 4.52
CA GLU A 462 -19.22 -34.83 5.86
C GLU A 462 -18.57 -33.75 6.75
N HIS A 463 -17.28 -33.49 6.56
CA HIS A 463 -16.49 -32.63 7.45
C HIS A 463 -16.11 -31.29 6.81
N ALA A 464 -16.34 -31.10 5.52
CA ALA A 464 -16.00 -29.84 4.85
C ALA A 464 -16.79 -28.67 5.42
N ILE A 465 -16.14 -27.52 5.50
CA ILE A 465 -16.80 -26.25 5.83
C ILE A 465 -17.12 -25.47 4.57
N ASP A 466 -18.20 -24.72 4.61
CA ASP A 466 -18.59 -23.80 3.54
C ASP A 466 -17.87 -22.47 3.71
N ALA A 467 -17.38 -21.93 2.59
CA ALA A 467 -16.76 -20.61 2.56
C ALA A 467 -16.94 -19.94 1.19
N ASP A 468 -16.81 -18.61 1.20
CA ASP A 468 -16.76 -17.79 -0.01
C ASP A 468 -15.32 -17.35 -0.30
N LEU A 469 -14.90 -17.50 -1.56
CA LEU A 469 -13.59 -17.09 -2.02
C LEU A 469 -13.71 -15.86 -2.93
N TYR A 470 -13.02 -14.78 -2.54
CA TYR A 470 -12.99 -13.54 -3.31
C TYR A 470 -11.66 -13.46 -4.07
N LEU A 471 -11.78 -13.46 -5.39
CA LEU A 471 -10.65 -13.44 -6.32
C LEU A 471 -10.49 -12.04 -6.88
N TYR A 472 -9.35 -11.41 -6.61
CA TYR A 472 -9.06 -10.05 -7.04
C TYR A 472 -8.10 -10.04 -8.21
N ASP A 473 -8.35 -9.12 -9.14
CA ASP A 473 -7.45 -8.75 -10.23
C ASP A 473 -7.17 -7.24 -10.17
N ASN A 474 -6.39 -6.73 -11.14
CA ASN A 474 -6.10 -5.31 -11.22
C ASN A 474 -7.38 -4.48 -11.31
N LEU A 475 -7.46 -3.39 -10.55
CA LEU A 475 -8.63 -2.51 -10.56
C LEU A 475 -8.79 -1.77 -11.90
N PHE A 476 -7.67 -1.52 -12.60
CA PHE A 476 -7.67 -0.83 -13.89
C PHE A 476 -7.08 -1.72 -14.99
N THR A 477 -7.66 -1.62 -16.20
CA THR A 477 -7.14 -2.27 -17.41
C THR A 477 -5.97 -1.49 -18.01
N LEU A 478 -5.93 -0.16 -17.86
CA LEU A 478 -4.87 0.71 -18.35
C LEU A 478 -3.57 0.47 -17.56
N GLU A 479 -2.45 0.29 -18.28
CA GLU A 479 -1.15 0.03 -17.65
C GLU A 479 -0.64 1.24 -16.85
N ASN A 480 -0.67 2.44 -17.44
CA ASN A 480 -0.32 3.69 -16.75
C ASN A 480 -1.56 4.55 -16.53
N VAL A 481 -2.18 4.43 -15.36
CA VAL A 481 -3.40 5.19 -15.01
C VAL A 481 -3.14 6.69 -14.82
N ASN A 482 -1.87 7.12 -14.74
CA ASN A 482 -1.52 8.55 -14.68
C ASN A 482 -1.42 9.20 -16.07
N ASP A 483 -1.48 8.41 -17.13
CA ASP A 483 -1.36 8.85 -18.53
C ASP A 483 -2.61 8.39 -19.31
N VAL A 484 -3.72 9.01 -18.95
CA VAL A 484 -5.01 8.70 -19.56
C VAL A 484 -5.09 9.33 -20.95
N PRO A 485 -5.54 8.59 -21.98
CA PRO A 485 -5.71 9.15 -23.32
C PRO A 485 -6.60 10.39 -23.35
N GLU A 486 -6.25 11.34 -24.21
CA GLU A 486 -6.98 12.60 -24.34
C GLU A 486 -8.48 12.37 -24.63
N GLY A 487 -9.34 13.06 -23.91
CA GLY A 487 -10.80 12.95 -24.06
C GLY A 487 -11.45 11.79 -23.31
N THR A 488 -10.69 11.03 -22.50
CA THR A 488 -11.23 9.95 -21.64
C THR A 488 -10.97 10.25 -20.16
N ASP A 489 -11.71 9.58 -19.27
CA ASP A 489 -11.52 9.63 -17.82
C ASP A 489 -10.87 8.33 -17.34
N TYR A 490 -10.12 8.37 -16.22
CA TYR A 490 -9.50 7.17 -15.65
C TYR A 490 -10.55 6.11 -15.23
N LEU A 491 -11.78 6.54 -14.92
CA LEU A 491 -12.89 5.64 -14.58
C LEU A 491 -13.35 4.79 -15.78
N ASP A 492 -13.12 5.25 -17.02
CA ASP A 492 -13.44 4.48 -18.23
C ASP A 492 -12.60 3.18 -18.35
N TYR A 493 -11.52 3.12 -17.59
CA TYR A 493 -10.59 1.99 -17.57
C TYR A 493 -10.73 1.10 -16.33
N LEU A 494 -11.82 1.24 -15.56
CA LEU A 494 -12.12 0.30 -14.49
C LEU A 494 -12.30 -1.11 -15.07
N ASN A 495 -11.67 -2.09 -14.45
CA ASN A 495 -11.77 -3.49 -14.83
C ASN A 495 -13.05 -4.11 -14.23
N PRO A 496 -14.05 -4.45 -15.05
CA PRO A 496 -15.28 -5.05 -14.56
C PRO A 496 -15.06 -6.43 -13.92
N ASP A 497 -13.98 -7.13 -14.31
CA ASP A 497 -13.61 -8.44 -13.79
C ASP A 497 -12.62 -8.37 -12.62
N SER A 498 -12.41 -7.16 -12.06
CA SER A 498 -11.46 -6.96 -10.93
C SER A 498 -11.83 -7.73 -9.66
N LEU A 499 -13.06 -8.19 -9.53
CA LEU A 499 -13.56 -9.00 -8.43
C LEU A 499 -14.47 -10.12 -8.94
N LYS A 500 -14.07 -11.38 -8.68
CA LYS A 500 -14.90 -12.56 -8.88
C LYS A 500 -15.18 -13.20 -7.53
N LYS A 501 -16.47 -13.39 -7.21
CA LYS A 501 -16.93 -14.06 -5.99
C LYS A 501 -17.28 -15.51 -6.31
N LEU A 502 -16.66 -16.46 -5.60
CA LEU A 502 -17.00 -17.87 -5.65
C LEU A 502 -17.70 -18.22 -4.34
N THR A 503 -18.93 -18.70 -4.43
CA THR A 503 -19.75 -19.05 -3.29
C THR A 503 -19.93 -20.56 -3.16
N GLY A 504 -20.15 -21.05 -1.93
CA GLY A 504 -20.37 -22.47 -1.68
C GLY A 504 -19.15 -23.36 -1.91
N CYS A 505 -17.96 -22.79 -1.82
CA CYS A 505 -16.70 -23.56 -1.86
C CYS A 505 -16.60 -24.46 -0.65
N LYS A 506 -16.01 -25.65 -0.82
CA LYS A 506 -15.82 -26.65 0.22
C LYS A 506 -14.35 -26.70 0.65
N LEU A 507 -14.09 -26.40 1.92
CA LEU A 507 -12.75 -26.30 2.49
C LEU A 507 -12.52 -27.38 3.53
N GLU A 508 -11.26 -27.79 3.73
CA GLU A 508 -10.93 -28.74 4.78
C GLU A 508 -11.25 -28.17 6.18
N PRO A 509 -11.69 -29.01 7.14
CA PRO A 509 -12.21 -28.55 8.44
C PRO A 509 -11.17 -27.80 9.28
N SER A 510 -9.87 -28.00 9.07
CA SER A 510 -8.80 -27.27 9.76
C SER A 510 -8.82 -25.74 9.54
N LEU A 511 -9.62 -25.26 8.59
CA LEU A 511 -9.82 -23.83 8.32
C LEU A 511 -10.99 -23.22 9.12
N ALA A 512 -11.74 -24.01 9.88
CA ALA A 512 -12.86 -23.52 10.70
C ALA A 512 -12.40 -22.51 11.76
N ASP A 513 -11.24 -22.76 12.36
CA ASP A 513 -10.65 -21.92 13.41
C ASP A 513 -9.67 -20.86 12.88
N ALA A 514 -9.60 -20.66 11.57
CA ALA A 514 -8.72 -19.69 10.96
C ALA A 514 -9.05 -18.27 11.43
N LYS A 515 -8.03 -17.55 11.90
CA LYS A 515 -8.16 -16.17 12.41
C LYS A 515 -7.99 -15.16 11.29
N GLU A 516 -8.59 -13.99 11.47
CA GLU A 516 -8.39 -12.85 10.57
C GLU A 516 -6.89 -12.62 10.30
N GLY A 517 -6.54 -12.42 9.04
CA GLY A 517 -5.17 -12.18 8.62
C GLY A 517 -4.30 -13.42 8.47
N GLU A 518 -4.75 -14.62 8.90
CA GLU A 518 -4.02 -15.85 8.64
C GLU A 518 -3.99 -16.19 7.15
N ARG A 519 -2.82 -16.65 6.69
CA ARG A 519 -2.52 -16.89 5.28
C ARG A 519 -2.28 -18.36 5.01
N PHE A 520 -2.89 -18.84 3.92
CA PHE A 520 -2.82 -20.23 3.51
C PHE A 520 -2.51 -20.33 2.02
N GLN A 521 -1.82 -21.39 1.63
CA GLN A 521 -1.84 -21.82 0.25
C GLN A 521 -2.98 -22.83 0.06
N PHE A 522 -4.01 -22.48 -0.69
CA PHE A 522 -4.96 -23.48 -1.17
C PHE A 522 -4.29 -24.25 -2.30
N VAL A 523 -4.09 -25.52 -2.04
CA VAL A 523 -3.28 -26.43 -2.88
C VAL A 523 -3.74 -26.34 -4.32
N ARG A 524 -2.79 -26.08 -5.26
CA ARG A 524 -3.03 -25.91 -6.70
C ARG A 524 -3.84 -24.67 -7.10
N MET A 525 -4.35 -23.89 -6.16
CA MET A 525 -5.25 -22.76 -6.43
C MET A 525 -4.57 -21.39 -6.33
N GLY A 526 -3.90 -21.11 -5.21
CA GLY A 526 -3.29 -19.82 -4.92
C GLY A 526 -3.03 -19.62 -3.44
N TYR A 527 -2.67 -18.39 -3.09
CA TYR A 527 -2.52 -17.96 -1.70
C TYR A 527 -3.74 -17.13 -1.28
N TYR A 528 -4.27 -17.43 -0.09
CA TYR A 528 -5.49 -16.85 0.44
C TYR A 528 -5.28 -16.36 1.85
N CYS A 529 -5.97 -15.30 2.22
CA CYS A 529 -6.00 -14.71 3.54
C CYS A 529 -7.41 -14.82 4.12
N LYS A 530 -7.54 -15.20 5.40
CA LYS A 530 -8.81 -15.16 6.10
C LYS A 530 -9.26 -13.72 6.29
N ASP A 531 -10.43 -13.38 5.76
CA ASP A 531 -11.02 -12.04 5.93
C ASP A 531 -11.65 -11.91 7.34
N ARG A 532 -11.85 -10.68 7.80
CA ARG A 532 -12.62 -10.35 9.00
C ARG A 532 -14.08 -10.81 8.92
N GLU A 533 -14.63 -10.90 7.70
CA GLU A 533 -15.97 -11.42 7.48
C GLU A 533 -15.98 -12.95 7.63
N THR A 534 -16.96 -13.46 8.39
CA THR A 534 -17.11 -14.90 8.65
C THR A 534 -17.30 -15.67 7.33
N GLY A 535 -16.60 -16.79 7.18
CA GLY A 535 -16.71 -17.64 6.00
C GLY A 535 -16.08 -17.09 4.72
N ARG A 536 -15.39 -15.94 4.77
CA ARG A 536 -14.75 -15.31 3.61
C ARG A 536 -13.22 -15.47 3.62
N PHE A 537 -12.65 -15.78 2.45
CA PHE A 537 -11.21 -15.77 2.20
C PHE A 537 -10.90 -14.92 0.96
N ASN A 538 -9.90 -14.07 1.08
CA ASN A 538 -9.41 -13.20 0.02
C ASN A 538 -8.21 -13.85 -0.67
N ARG A 539 -8.25 -13.98 -2.00
CA ARG A 539 -7.06 -14.41 -2.75
C ARG A 539 -6.02 -13.30 -2.75
N ILE A 540 -4.84 -13.60 -2.20
CA ILE A 540 -3.69 -12.70 -2.21
C ILE A 540 -3.11 -12.65 -3.62
N VAL A 541 -2.60 -13.81 -4.08
CA VAL A 541 -2.00 -14.00 -5.42
C VAL A 541 -2.23 -15.42 -5.93
N THR A 542 -2.08 -15.61 -7.23
CA THR A 542 -2.08 -16.91 -7.88
C THR A 542 -0.76 -17.66 -7.65
N LEU A 543 -0.74 -19.00 -7.85
CA LEU A 543 0.50 -19.77 -7.80
C LEU A 543 1.43 -19.46 -8.97
N LYS A 544 0.88 -19.11 -10.15
CA LYS A 544 1.66 -18.82 -11.35
C LYS A 544 2.36 -17.47 -11.19
N ASP A 545 3.70 -17.54 -11.17
CA ASP A 545 4.55 -16.37 -11.16
C ASP A 545 4.87 -15.93 -12.59
N SER A 546 4.23 -14.84 -13.04
CA SER A 546 4.47 -14.28 -14.37
C SER A 546 5.71 -13.38 -14.40
N PHE A 547 6.11 -12.82 -13.24
CA PHE A 547 7.28 -11.95 -13.13
C PHE A 547 8.60 -12.74 -13.14
N ALA A 548 8.65 -13.91 -12.50
CA ALA A 548 9.83 -14.77 -12.50
C ALA A 548 10.30 -15.15 -13.94
N LYS A 549 9.36 -15.20 -14.91
CA LYS A 549 9.69 -15.42 -16.32
C LYS A 549 10.39 -14.23 -17.00
N THR A 550 10.25 -13.02 -16.44
CA THR A 550 10.91 -11.82 -16.94
C THR A 550 12.34 -11.71 -16.40
N LEU A 551 12.60 -12.21 -15.19
CA LEU A 551 13.93 -12.24 -14.58
C LEU A 551 14.85 -13.30 -15.21
N SER A 552 14.28 -14.34 -15.83
CA SER A 552 15.03 -15.44 -16.47
C SER A 552 15.34 -15.22 -17.95
N LYS A 553 14.96 -14.09 -18.51
CA LYS A 553 15.31 -13.60 -19.85
C LYS A 553 16.38 -12.51 -19.78
#